data_8881fb908144a72a88e0f987624c9814
#
_entry.id   8881fb908144a72a88e0f987624c9814
#
_cell.length_a   1.000
_cell.length_b   1.000
_cell.length_c   1.000
_cell.angle_alpha   90.00
_cell.angle_beta   90.00
_cell.angle_gamma   90.00
#
_symmetry.space_group_name_H-M   'P 1'
#
loop_
_entity.id
_entity.type
_entity.pdbx_description
1 polymer ?
#
loop_
_entity_poly.entity_id
_entity_poly.type
_entity_poly.pdbx_seq_one_letter_code
_entity_poly.pdbx_strand_id
1 'polypeptide(L)'
;VIKTTWIDKKISYADAKKITKSQRFVMQGRVGAGGNTTYYIDSLEKFNKYSDYLDNKYFLSKYLDNIPVNITLVIGKYETIKLPISVQLIKQINDRFKYVGADFIYASKLGDKAISKINDYANTIALELKQLGYQGIVGIDYIIDNNDNVYFMELNPRFQASSFIINKYLEKYCSTNLAELHYLAITNKCMGNNYLDKIDKSFVNCYSNKDYNEYKYAKKVINGYYAKNKDSYF
;
A
#
# COMPACT_ATOMS: atom_id res chain seq x y z
N VAL A 1 -7.65 2.17 12.30
CA VAL A 1 -7.37 0.75 12.05
C VAL A 1 -8.70 0.02 11.84
N ILE A 2 -8.78 -0.90 10.88
CA ILE A 2 -9.94 -1.78 10.72
C ILE A 2 -9.95 -2.78 11.87
N LYS A 3 -11.11 -2.95 12.50
CA LYS A 3 -11.23 -3.96 13.56
C LYS A 3 -10.97 -5.35 12.99
N THR A 4 -9.93 -5.99 13.52
CA THR A 4 -9.51 -7.33 13.13
C THR A 4 -9.62 -8.25 14.32
N THR A 5 -10.17 -9.45 14.12
CA THR A 5 -10.34 -10.47 15.17
C THR A 5 -9.56 -11.71 14.82
N TRP A 6 -8.71 -12.18 15.72
CA TRP A 6 -8.02 -13.46 15.61
C TRP A 6 -8.96 -14.62 15.90
N ILE A 7 -8.92 -15.63 15.06
CA ILE A 7 -9.65 -16.90 15.19
C ILE A 7 -8.61 -18.02 15.27
N ASP A 8 -8.73 -18.87 16.26
CA ASP A 8 -7.84 -20.01 16.51
C ASP A 8 -8.61 -21.32 16.73
N LYS A 9 -9.88 -21.32 16.36
CA LYS A 9 -10.78 -22.46 16.48
C LYS A 9 -11.81 -22.45 15.37
N LYS A 10 -12.42 -23.59 15.11
CA LYS A 10 -13.53 -23.70 14.17
C LYS A 10 -14.73 -22.85 14.61
N ILE A 11 -15.20 -21.99 13.73
CA ILE A 11 -16.42 -21.19 13.90
C ILE A 11 -17.36 -21.41 12.72
N SER A 12 -18.61 -21.02 12.85
CA SER A 12 -19.56 -21.04 11.74
C SER A 12 -19.43 -19.77 10.86
N TYR A 13 -19.88 -19.87 9.60
CA TYR A 13 -19.99 -18.71 8.71
C TYR A 13 -20.91 -17.62 9.29
N ALA A 14 -21.97 -18.04 10.01
CA ALA A 14 -22.86 -17.11 10.70
C ALA A 14 -22.13 -16.32 11.80
N ASP A 15 -21.26 -16.99 12.57
CA ASP A 15 -20.45 -16.32 13.60
C ASP A 15 -19.41 -15.39 12.97
N ALA A 16 -18.76 -15.79 11.87
CA ALA A 16 -17.85 -14.91 11.13
C ALA A 16 -18.53 -13.61 10.67
N LYS A 17 -19.76 -13.69 10.17
CA LYS A 17 -20.58 -12.51 9.82
C LYS A 17 -20.93 -11.65 11.04
N LYS A 18 -21.24 -12.26 12.18
CA LYS A 18 -21.48 -11.51 13.43
C LYS A 18 -20.23 -10.80 13.91
N ILE A 19 -19.07 -11.48 13.90
CA ILE A 19 -17.78 -10.93 14.32
C ILE A 19 -17.40 -9.72 13.46
N THR A 20 -17.49 -9.87 12.14
CA THR A 20 -17.12 -8.82 11.18
C THR A 20 -18.20 -7.75 11.00
N LYS A 21 -19.43 -8.00 11.48
CA LYS A 21 -20.63 -7.19 11.23
C LYS A 21 -20.84 -6.90 9.74
N SER A 22 -20.57 -7.89 8.90
CA SER A 22 -20.64 -7.73 7.43
C SER A 22 -21.00 -9.03 6.74
N GLN A 23 -21.68 -8.92 5.59
CA GLN A 23 -21.89 -10.04 4.67
C GLN A 23 -20.63 -10.35 3.83
N ARG A 24 -19.76 -9.36 3.63
CA ARG A 24 -18.49 -9.47 2.92
C ARG A 24 -17.35 -9.17 3.89
N PHE A 25 -16.38 -10.05 3.95
CA PHE A 25 -15.26 -9.88 4.86
C PHE A 25 -13.96 -10.46 4.29
N VAL A 26 -12.87 -10.15 4.93
CA VAL A 26 -11.54 -10.65 4.59
C VAL A 26 -11.12 -11.68 5.63
N MET A 27 -10.60 -12.80 5.14
CA MET A 27 -9.94 -13.83 5.93
C MET A 27 -8.45 -13.80 5.58
N GLN A 28 -7.60 -13.64 6.58
CA GLN A 28 -6.16 -13.53 6.38
C GLN A 28 -5.41 -14.50 7.29
N GLY A 29 -4.54 -15.32 6.70
CA GLY A 29 -3.64 -16.20 7.43
C GLY A 29 -2.62 -15.42 8.25
N ARG A 30 -2.11 -16.04 9.32
CA ARG A 30 -1.13 -15.45 10.23
C ARG A 30 0.19 -15.07 9.55
N VAL A 31 0.61 -15.86 8.57
CA VAL A 31 1.86 -15.67 7.83
C VAL A 31 1.56 -15.63 6.34
N GLY A 32 2.10 -14.64 5.66
CA GLY A 32 1.92 -14.47 4.23
C GLY A 32 2.72 -13.28 3.70
N ALA A 33 2.88 -13.23 2.38
CA ALA A 33 3.51 -12.11 1.69
C ALA A 33 2.72 -11.79 0.41
N GLY A 34 2.60 -10.50 0.06
CA GLY A 34 1.97 -10.07 -1.18
C GLY A 34 0.50 -10.50 -1.33
N GLY A 35 -0.22 -10.67 -0.21
CA GLY A 35 -1.64 -11.04 -0.21
C GLY A 35 -1.93 -12.52 -0.48
N ASN A 36 -0.93 -13.41 -0.54
CA ASN A 36 -1.16 -14.82 -0.90
C ASN A 36 -1.92 -15.65 0.15
N THR A 37 -2.10 -15.15 1.35
CA THR A 37 -2.98 -15.75 2.39
C THR A 37 -4.16 -14.84 2.76
N THR A 38 -4.50 -13.88 1.89
CA THR A 38 -5.62 -12.95 2.10
C THR A 38 -6.73 -13.26 1.11
N TYR A 39 -7.90 -13.62 1.62
CA TYR A 39 -9.04 -14.09 0.85
C TYR A 39 -10.27 -13.20 1.05
N TYR A 40 -10.95 -12.91 -0.05
CA TYR A 40 -12.25 -12.26 -0.05
C TYR A 40 -13.35 -13.30 0.14
N ILE A 41 -14.19 -13.12 1.15
CA ILE A 41 -15.23 -14.04 1.54
C ILE A 41 -16.61 -13.37 1.39
N ASP A 42 -17.41 -13.89 0.52
CA ASP A 42 -18.78 -13.45 0.23
C ASP A 42 -19.79 -14.61 0.23
N SER A 43 -19.33 -15.84 0.44
CA SER A 43 -20.18 -17.05 0.44
C SER A 43 -19.73 -18.07 1.48
N LEU A 44 -20.65 -18.96 1.86
CA LEU A 44 -20.39 -20.10 2.74
C LEU A 44 -19.35 -21.04 2.14
N GLU A 45 -19.41 -21.27 0.83
CA GLU A 45 -18.47 -22.13 0.11
C GLU A 45 -17.04 -21.63 0.27
N LYS A 46 -16.79 -20.34 -0.02
CA LYS A 46 -15.48 -19.73 0.15
C LYS A 46 -15.01 -19.75 1.60
N PHE A 47 -15.93 -19.46 2.54
CA PHE A 47 -15.61 -19.52 3.96
C PHE A 47 -15.10 -20.90 4.35
N ASN A 48 -15.80 -21.96 4.04
CA ASN A 48 -15.40 -23.33 4.38
C ASN A 48 -14.06 -23.69 3.73
N LYS A 49 -13.93 -23.43 2.42
CA LYS A 49 -12.70 -23.70 1.67
C LYS A 49 -11.46 -23.07 2.32
N TYR A 50 -11.53 -21.80 2.67
CA TYR A 50 -10.35 -21.08 3.19
C TYR A 50 -10.16 -21.23 4.69
N SER A 51 -11.23 -21.48 5.45
CA SER A 51 -11.13 -21.83 6.86
C SER A 51 -10.36 -23.14 7.02
N ASP A 52 -10.70 -24.18 6.24
CA ASP A 52 -10.00 -25.45 6.26
C ASP A 52 -8.56 -25.31 5.74
N TYR A 53 -8.34 -24.55 4.65
CA TYR A 53 -7.00 -24.30 4.12
C TYR A 53 -6.07 -23.60 5.14
N LEU A 54 -6.60 -22.71 5.97
CA LEU A 54 -5.87 -21.98 7.01
C LEU A 54 -5.88 -22.68 8.37
N ASP A 55 -6.29 -23.95 8.42
CA ASP A 55 -6.36 -24.76 9.65
C ASP A 55 -7.14 -24.07 10.79
N ASN A 56 -8.19 -23.36 10.44
CA ASN A 56 -9.01 -22.55 11.36
C ASN A 56 -8.19 -21.52 12.19
N LYS A 57 -7.04 -21.05 11.65
CA LYS A 57 -6.16 -20.06 12.29
C LYS A 57 -5.96 -18.86 11.37
N TYR A 58 -6.78 -17.83 11.55
CA TYR A 58 -6.81 -16.67 10.67
C TYR A 58 -7.34 -15.42 11.36
N PHE A 59 -7.07 -14.29 10.77
CA PHE A 59 -7.69 -13.02 11.12
C PHE A 59 -8.96 -12.80 10.30
N LEU A 60 -9.99 -12.24 10.92
CA LEU A 60 -11.19 -11.76 10.26
C LEU A 60 -11.30 -10.25 10.38
N SER A 61 -11.61 -9.61 9.28
CA SER A 61 -11.94 -8.18 9.22
C SER A 61 -13.06 -7.92 8.23
N LYS A 62 -13.83 -6.86 8.45
CA LYS A 62 -14.84 -6.40 7.49
C LYS A 62 -14.15 -6.05 6.17
N TYR A 63 -14.74 -6.48 5.03
CA TYR A 63 -14.37 -5.95 3.73
C TYR A 63 -14.95 -4.54 3.55
N LEU A 64 -14.12 -3.62 3.12
CA LEU A 64 -14.53 -2.27 2.73
C LEU A 64 -14.31 -2.10 1.23
N ASP A 65 -15.28 -1.54 0.53
CA ASP A 65 -15.04 -1.00 -0.81
C ASP A 65 -14.10 0.20 -0.63
N ASN A 66 -12.92 0.16 -1.25
CA ASN A 66 -11.84 1.05 -0.89
C ASN A 66 -10.91 1.36 -2.07
N ILE A 67 -10.10 2.41 -1.88
CA ILE A 67 -8.94 2.74 -2.69
C ILE A 67 -7.70 2.41 -1.85
N PRO A 68 -6.90 1.39 -2.21
CA PRO A 68 -5.66 1.08 -1.51
C PRO A 68 -4.57 2.08 -1.92
N VAL A 69 -3.89 2.65 -0.95
CA VAL A 69 -2.83 3.64 -1.18
C VAL A 69 -1.58 3.32 -0.39
N ASN A 70 -0.47 3.82 -0.86
CA ASN A 70 0.83 3.69 -0.23
C ASN A 70 1.54 5.04 -0.16
N ILE A 71 2.29 5.25 0.92
CA ILE A 71 3.30 6.29 1.02
C ILE A 71 4.61 5.67 1.48
N THR A 72 5.73 6.10 0.90
CA THR A 72 7.07 5.71 1.35
C THR A 72 7.71 6.87 2.09
N LEU A 73 8.31 6.58 3.24
CA LEU A 73 9.09 7.53 4.02
C LEU A 73 10.56 7.12 4.01
N VAL A 74 11.45 8.11 4.08
CA VAL A 74 12.85 7.91 4.45
C VAL A 74 13.07 8.61 5.78
N ILE A 75 13.29 7.84 6.83
CA ILE A 75 13.41 8.33 8.20
C ILE A 75 14.87 8.43 8.58
N GLY A 76 15.37 9.63 8.74
CA GLY A 76 16.71 9.93 9.27
C GLY A 76 16.64 10.48 10.70
N LYS A 77 17.79 10.60 11.32
CA LYS A 77 17.92 11.15 12.68
C LYS A 77 17.32 12.56 12.79
N TYR A 78 17.64 13.41 11.84
CA TYR A 78 17.28 14.84 11.90
C TYR A 78 16.04 15.18 11.11
N GLU A 79 15.73 14.44 10.08
CA GLU A 79 14.67 14.74 9.12
C GLU A 79 13.88 13.48 8.70
N THR A 80 12.74 13.68 8.09
CA THR A 80 11.96 12.62 7.44
C THR A 80 11.53 13.12 6.08
N ILE A 81 11.88 12.39 5.03
CA ILE A 81 11.41 12.66 3.67
C ILE A 81 10.16 11.83 3.44
N LYS A 82 9.07 12.48 3.05
CA LYS A 82 7.84 11.84 2.56
C LYS A 82 7.89 11.80 1.04
N LEU A 83 7.81 10.61 0.48
CA LEU A 83 7.74 10.43 -0.97
C LEU A 83 6.29 10.48 -1.45
N PRO A 84 6.02 10.64 -2.75
CA PRO A 84 4.66 10.78 -3.26
C PRO A 84 3.76 9.61 -2.88
N ILE A 85 2.51 9.92 -2.57
CA ILE A 85 1.46 8.92 -2.39
C ILE A 85 1.18 8.27 -3.74
N SER A 86 0.97 6.96 -3.74
CA SER A 86 0.49 6.20 -4.89
C SER A 86 -0.77 5.42 -4.56
N VAL A 87 -1.65 5.25 -5.55
CA VAL A 87 -2.73 4.27 -5.48
C VAL A 87 -2.15 2.91 -5.85
N GLN A 88 -2.37 1.91 -5.00
CA GLN A 88 -1.96 0.55 -5.31
C GLN A 88 -2.94 -0.09 -6.28
N LEU A 89 -2.41 -0.68 -7.34
CA LEU A 89 -3.18 -1.46 -8.29
C LEU A 89 -3.27 -2.89 -7.76
N ILE A 90 -4.42 -3.24 -7.20
CA ILE A 90 -4.70 -4.56 -6.63
C ILE A 90 -5.69 -5.29 -7.50
N LYS A 91 -5.34 -6.46 -7.99
CA LYS A 91 -6.20 -7.33 -8.79
C LYS A 91 -6.70 -8.49 -7.95
N GLN A 92 -7.99 -8.79 -8.04
CA GLN A 92 -8.53 -10.00 -7.45
C GLN A 92 -8.37 -11.16 -8.44
N ILE A 93 -7.64 -12.19 -8.05
CA ILE A 93 -7.41 -13.40 -8.84
C ILE A 93 -7.71 -14.61 -7.96
N ASN A 94 -8.68 -15.44 -8.36
CA ASN A 94 -9.06 -16.65 -7.61
C ASN A 94 -9.27 -16.36 -6.10
N ASP A 95 -10.10 -15.37 -5.79
CA ASP A 95 -10.43 -14.92 -4.42
C ASP A 95 -9.27 -14.28 -3.60
N ARG A 96 -8.08 -14.10 -4.22
CA ARG A 96 -6.92 -13.46 -3.60
C ARG A 96 -6.70 -12.06 -4.15
N PHE A 97 -6.07 -11.24 -3.36
CA PHE A 97 -5.65 -9.90 -3.76
C PHE A 97 -4.19 -9.94 -4.19
N LYS A 98 -3.91 -9.54 -5.43
CA LYS A 98 -2.55 -9.48 -5.99
C LYS A 98 -2.21 -8.04 -6.32
N TYR A 99 -1.10 -7.53 -5.77
CA TYR A 99 -0.51 -6.27 -6.18
C TYR A 99 0.07 -6.41 -7.61
N VAL A 100 -0.29 -5.49 -8.50
CA VAL A 100 0.15 -5.49 -9.89
C VAL A 100 0.79 -4.16 -10.33
N GLY A 101 0.81 -3.17 -9.45
CA GLY A 101 1.46 -1.90 -9.75
C GLY A 101 1.03 -0.75 -8.84
N ALA A 102 1.50 0.45 -9.16
CA ALA A 102 1.18 1.69 -8.47
C ALA A 102 0.87 2.81 -9.45
N ASP A 103 -0.14 3.62 -9.14
CA ASP A 103 -0.58 4.76 -9.93
C ASP A 103 -0.39 6.06 -9.16
N PHE A 104 0.61 6.83 -9.54
CA PHE A 104 0.90 8.13 -8.95
C PHE A 104 0.03 9.25 -9.57
N ILE A 105 -0.47 9.04 -10.79
CA ILE A 105 -1.36 10.00 -11.47
C ILE A 105 -2.71 10.05 -10.77
N TYR A 106 -3.28 8.87 -10.48
CA TYR A 106 -4.57 8.82 -9.80
C TYR A 106 -4.49 9.34 -8.37
N ALA A 107 -3.34 9.21 -7.71
CA ALA A 107 -3.14 9.74 -6.37
C ALA A 107 -3.39 11.27 -6.29
N SER A 108 -3.18 12.01 -7.38
CA SER A 108 -3.50 13.46 -7.45
C SER A 108 -4.99 13.76 -7.48
N LYS A 109 -5.85 12.75 -7.62
CA LYS A 109 -7.32 12.86 -7.66
C LYS A 109 -7.98 12.39 -6.36
N LEU A 110 -7.20 11.96 -5.38
CA LEU A 110 -7.70 11.66 -4.04
C LEU A 110 -8.20 12.94 -3.38
N GLY A 111 -9.24 12.82 -2.56
CA GLY A 111 -9.78 13.95 -1.83
C GLY A 111 -8.76 14.57 -0.87
N ASP A 112 -8.75 15.89 -0.74
CA ASP A 112 -7.83 16.63 0.14
C ASP A 112 -7.89 16.15 1.58
N LYS A 113 -9.08 15.81 2.07
CA LYS A 113 -9.29 15.24 3.41
C LYS A 113 -8.51 13.94 3.60
N ALA A 114 -8.55 13.03 2.63
CA ALA A 114 -7.83 11.77 2.69
C ALA A 114 -6.32 12.00 2.61
N ILE A 115 -5.85 12.86 1.71
CA ILE A 115 -4.44 13.23 1.57
C ILE A 115 -3.88 13.83 2.86
N SER A 116 -4.61 14.80 3.46
CA SER A 116 -4.23 15.39 4.75
C SER A 116 -4.10 14.31 5.82
N LYS A 117 -5.09 13.43 5.93
CA LYS A 117 -5.12 12.37 6.95
C LYS A 117 -3.99 11.35 6.79
N ILE A 118 -3.65 10.97 5.55
CA ILE A 118 -2.50 10.12 5.26
C ILE A 118 -1.21 10.77 5.74
N ASN A 119 -1.04 12.06 5.45
CA ASN A 119 0.15 12.82 5.86
C ASN A 119 0.25 12.94 7.39
N ASP A 120 -0.86 13.16 8.10
CA ASP A 120 -0.89 13.23 9.56
C ASP A 120 -0.49 11.88 10.19
N TYR A 121 -1.05 10.78 9.68
CA TYR A 121 -0.69 9.44 10.14
C TYR A 121 0.77 9.10 9.82
N ALA A 122 1.25 9.47 8.64
CA ALA A 122 2.64 9.25 8.25
C ALA A 122 3.60 10.01 9.16
N ASN A 123 3.28 11.27 9.53
CA ASN A 123 4.06 12.06 10.48
C ASN A 123 4.08 11.39 11.86
N THR A 124 2.91 10.98 12.37
CA THR A 124 2.81 10.30 13.67
C THR A 124 3.63 9.01 13.69
N ILE A 125 3.50 8.17 12.67
CA ILE A 125 4.25 6.91 12.55
C ILE A 125 5.76 7.18 12.45
N ALA A 126 6.17 8.22 11.70
CA ALA A 126 7.58 8.59 11.59
C ALA A 126 8.17 9.00 12.93
N LEU A 127 7.42 9.76 13.76
CA LEU A 127 7.84 10.15 15.10
C LEU A 127 8.01 8.94 16.02
N GLU A 128 7.03 8.05 16.04
CA GLU A 128 7.09 6.81 16.83
C GLU A 128 8.26 5.92 16.42
N LEU A 129 8.49 5.76 15.11
CA LEU A 129 9.62 4.99 14.61
C LEU A 129 10.97 5.60 15.00
N LYS A 130 11.10 6.94 14.95
CA LYS A 130 12.30 7.63 15.43
C LYS A 130 12.54 7.39 16.92
N GLN A 131 11.51 7.45 17.76
CA GLN A 131 11.61 7.17 19.19
C GLN A 131 12.08 5.73 19.45
N LEU A 132 11.67 4.77 18.59
CA LEU A 132 12.15 3.39 18.63
C LEU A 132 13.56 3.21 18.04
N GLY A 133 14.21 4.27 17.58
CA GLY A 133 15.54 4.23 16.98
C GLY A 133 15.58 3.78 15.53
N TYR A 134 14.41 3.66 14.85
CA TYR A 134 14.36 3.26 13.44
C TYR A 134 14.90 4.37 12.53
N GLN A 135 15.73 3.97 11.56
CA GLN A 135 16.21 4.80 10.48
C GLN A 135 16.17 4.04 9.15
N GLY A 136 15.91 4.75 8.06
CA GLY A 136 15.86 4.17 6.72
C GLY A 136 14.50 4.25 6.07
N ILE A 137 14.31 3.45 5.03
CA ILE A 137 13.09 3.42 4.22
C ILE A 137 12.01 2.60 4.90
N VAL A 138 10.79 3.14 4.91
CA VAL A 138 9.59 2.44 5.34
C VAL A 138 8.43 2.80 4.42
N GLY A 139 7.70 1.79 3.98
CA GLY A 139 6.42 1.96 3.29
C GLY A 139 5.25 1.79 4.25
N ILE A 140 4.21 2.58 4.06
CA ILE A 140 2.99 2.52 4.87
C ILE A 140 1.81 2.35 3.93
N ASP A 141 1.05 1.29 4.16
CA ASP A 141 -0.13 0.98 3.37
C ASP A 141 -1.39 1.42 4.11
N TYR A 142 -2.27 2.09 3.39
CA TYR A 142 -3.58 2.52 3.86
C TYR A 142 -4.67 2.10 2.88
N ILE A 143 -5.91 2.13 3.33
CA ILE A 143 -7.08 2.14 2.44
C ILE A 143 -7.94 3.35 2.75
N ILE A 144 -8.59 3.86 1.72
CA ILE A 144 -9.54 4.99 1.78
C ILE A 144 -10.91 4.44 1.42
N ASP A 145 -11.90 4.59 2.31
CA ASP A 145 -13.28 4.21 2.02
C ASP A 145 -14.03 5.27 1.19
N ASN A 146 -15.27 4.98 0.83
CA ASN A 146 -16.10 5.88 0.01
C ASN A 146 -16.47 7.20 0.71
N ASN A 147 -16.14 7.37 2.00
CA ASN A 147 -16.38 8.59 2.79
C ASN A 147 -15.07 9.33 3.10
N ASP A 148 -13.99 9.05 2.37
CA ASP A 148 -12.64 9.58 2.60
C ASP A 148 -12.07 9.28 4.01
N ASN A 149 -12.55 8.23 4.67
CA ASN A 149 -11.91 7.75 5.88
C ASN A 149 -10.69 6.91 5.54
N VAL A 150 -9.57 7.23 6.19
CA VAL A 150 -8.29 6.56 6.00
C VAL A 150 -8.06 5.53 7.09
N TYR A 151 -7.73 4.30 6.71
CA TYR A 151 -7.43 3.20 7.62
C TYR A 151 -6.00 2.71 7.37
N PHE A 152 -5.21 2.65 8.44
CA PHE A 152 -3.89 2.01 8.42
C PHE A 152 -4.05 0.50 8.22
N MET A 153 -3.22 -0.06 7.34
CA MET A 153 -3.22 -1.48 7.02
C MET A 153 -1.93 -2.15 7.45
N GLU A 154 -0.80 -1.67 6.98
CA GLU A 154 0.48 -2.36 7.12
C GLU A 154 1.65 -1.39 7.15
N LEU A 155 2.67 -1.74 7.94
CA LEU A 155 3.97 -1.08 7.96
C LEU A 155 5.02 -2.01 7.35
N ASN A 156 5.71 -1.52 6.32
CA ASN A 156 6.72 -2.25 5.58
C ASN A 156 8.10 -1.60 5.75
N PRO A 157 8.91 -1.97 6.77
CA PRO A 157 10.22 -1.35 7.02
C PRO A 157 11.28 -1.86 6.03
N ARG A 158 11.04 -1.63 4.74
CA ARG A 158 11.84 -2.11 3.62
C ARG A 158 11.53 -1.36 2.34
N PHE A 159 12.36 -1.53 1.32
CA PHE A 159 12.00 -1.19 -0.06
C PHE A 159 10.76 -1.97 -0.49
N GLN A 160 9.89 -1.31 -1.24
CA GLN A 160 8.64 -1.86 -1.77
C GLN A 160 8.69 -1.96 -3.30
N ALA A 161 7.68 -2.59 -3.90
CA ALA A 161 7.62 -2.68 -5.36
C ALA A 161 7.54 -1.30 -6.05
N SER A 162 6.84 -0.33 -5.44
CA SER A 162 6.77 1.06 -5.90
C SER A 162 8.10 1.81 -5.78
N SER A 163 9.05 1.34 -4.96
CA SER A 163 10.36 1.96 -4.77
C SER A 163 11.17 2.02 -6.07
N PHE A 164 10.99 1.06 -6.97
CA PHE A 164 11.72 1.06 -8.24
C PHE A 164 11.41 2.30 -9.09
N ILE A 165 10.15 2.64 -9.27
CA ILE A 165 9.76 3.81 -10.07
C ILE A 165 10.15 5.11 -9.38
N ILE A 166 9.99 5.18 -8.05
CA ILE A 166 10.43 6.34 -7.27
C ILE A 166 11.94 6.54 -7.44
N ASN A 167 12.72 5.45 -7.40
CA ASN A 167 14.16 5.51 -7.58
C ASN A 167 14.54 6.07 -8.95
N LYS A 168 13.94 5.56 -10.02
CA LYS A 168 14.15 6.05 -11.39
C LYS A 168 13.84 7.53 -11.54
N TYR A 169 12.80 7.97 -10.87
CA TYR A 169 12.41 9.37 -10.86
C TYR A 169 13.44 10.24 -10.15
N LEU A 170 13.87 9.84 -8.95
CA LEU A 170 14.87 10.56 -8.17
C LEU A 170 16.20 10.67 -8.94
N GLU A 171 16.64 9.59 -9.59
CA GLU A 171 17.83 9.59 -10.45
C GLU A 171 17.72 10.61 -11.58
N LYS A 172 16.57 10.65 -12.26
CA LYS A 172 16.36 11.49 -13.43
C LYS A 172 16.23 13.00 -13.11
N TYR A 173 15.52 13.33 -12.05
CA TYR A 173 15.10 14.72 -11.77
C TYR A 173 15.71 15.34 -10.52
N CYS A 174 16.27 14.53 -9.64
CA CYS A 174 16.77 14.99 -8.35
C CYS A 174 18.26 14.73 -8.12
N SER A 175 18.95 14.08 -9.06
CA SER A 175 20.38 13.71 -8.95
C SER A 175 20.70 12.93 -7.69
N THR A 176 19.76 12.10 -7.23
CA THR A 176 19.88 11.20 -6.07
C THR A 176 19.04 9.94 -6.32
N ASN A 177 19.11 8.98 -5.42
CA ASN A 177 18.32 7.76 -5.51
C ASN A 177 17.91 7.27 -4.11
N LEU A 178 16.97 6.32 -4.05
CA LEU A 178 16.46 5.81 -2.78
C LEU A 178 17.52 5.09 -1.96
N ALA A 179 18.48 4.41 -2.59
CA ALA A 179 19.56 3.73 -1.89
C ALA A 179 20.49 4.73 -1.21
N GLU A 180 20.79 5.83 -1.88
CA GLU A 180 21.57 6.94 -1.32
C GLU A 180 20.84 7.60 -0.15
N LEU A 181 19.55 7.94 -0.31
CA LEU A 181 18.75 8.50 0.78
C LEU A 181 18.67 7.54 1.98
N HIS A 182 18.51 6.25 1.73
CA HIS A 182 18.54 5.23 2.79
C HIS A 182 19.89 5.21 3.50
N TYR A 183 20.99 5.22 2.76
CA TYR A 183 22.33 5.25 3.32
C TYR A 183 22.59 6.50 4.16
N LEU A 184 22.20 7.68 3.66
CA LEU A 184 22.32 8.94 4.42
C LEU A 184 21.51 8.88 5.72
N ALA A 185 20.29 8.34 5.66
CA ALA A 185 19.44 8.18 6.83
C ALA A 185 20.08 7.32 7.92
N ILE A 186 20.55 6.11 7.56
CA ILE A 186 21.12 5.15 8.53
C ILE A 186 22.52 5.56 9.04
N THR A 187 23.23 6.43 8.31
CA THR A 187 24.54 6.95 8.71
C THR A 187 24.46 8.30 9.42
N ASN A 188 23.27 8.76 9.78
CA ASN A 188 23.02 10.04 10.45
C ASN A 188 23.51 11.27 9.66
N LYS A 189 23.53 11.19 8.35
CA LYS A 189 23.84 12.30 7.46
C LYS A 189 22.56 13.02 7.06
N CYS A 190 22.68 14.31 6.70
CA CYS A 190 21.57 15.08 6.18
C CYS A 190 21.20 14.59 4.77
N MET A 191 19.91 14.37 4.52
CA MET A 191 19.41 13.89 3.23
C MET A 191 19.06 15.05 2.28
N GLY A 192 18.88 16.27 2.82
CA GLY A 192 18.43 17.44 2.06
C GLY A 192 16.93 17.43 1.77
N ASN A 193 16.32 18.61 1.74
CA ASN A 193 14.85 18.72 1.62
C ASN A 193 14.33 19.04 0.22
N ASN A 194 15.22 19.22 -0.77
CA ASN A 194 14.84 19.82 -2.06
C ASN A 194 14.25 18.85 -3.09
N TYR A 195 13.97 17.61 -2.72
CA TYR A 195 13.53 16.57 -3.67
C TYR A 195 12.03 16.58 -3.94
N LEU A 196 11.24 16.97 -2.94
CA LEU A 196 9.78 16.79 -2.98
C LEU A 196 9.08 17.75 -3.94
N ASP A 197 9.60 18.97 -4.11
CA ASP A 197 9.04 19.96 -5.03
C ASP A 197 9.25 19.61 -6.50
N LYS A 198 10.19 18.71 -6.77
CA LYS A 198 10.56 18.27 -8.12
C LYS A 198 9.86 16.98 -8.54
N ILE A 199 9.25 16.24 -7.61
CA ILE A 199 8.61 14.97 -7.93
C ILE A 199 7.29 15.22 -8.64
N ASP A 200 7.31 15.13 -9.97
CA ASP A 200 6.08 15.13 -10.79
C ASP A 200 5.31 13.84 -10.54
N LYS A 201 4.07 13.97 -10.06
CA LYS A 201 3.15 12.86 -9.75
C LYS A 201 2.49 12.31 -11.01
N SER A 202 3.25 12.18 -12.10
CA SER A 202 2.68 11.92 -13.43
C SER A 202 2.90 10.52 -13.98
N PHE A 203 3.33 9.54 -13.16
CA PHE A 203 3.58 8.21 -13.67
C PHE A 203 2.83 7.10 -12.99
N VAL A 204 2.72 6.03 -13.74
CA VAL A 204 2.13 4.76 -13.32
C VAL A 204 3.19 3.68 -13.44
N ASN A 205 3.32 2.90 -12.40
CA ASN A 205 4.10 1.68 -12.39
C ASN A 205 3.13 0.50 -12.48
N CYS A 206 3.23 -0.29 -13.52
CA CYS A 206 2.43 -1.49 -13.69
C CYS A 206 3.27 -2.63 -14.27
N TYR A 207 3.02 -3.86 -13.81
CA TYR A 207 3.74 -5.04 -14.29
C TYR A 207 3.29 -5.50 -15.68
N SER A 208 2.08 -5.14 -16.10
CA SER A 208 1.54 -5.60 -17.37
C SER A 208 0.38 -4.71 -17.83
N ASN A 209 0.30 -4.46 -19.14
CA ASN A 209 -0.85 -3.78 -19.76
C ASN A 209 -2.17 -4.52 -19.55
N LYS A 210 -2.12 -5.85 -19.59
CA LYS A 210 -3.30 -6.69 -19.42
C LYS A 210 -3.89 -6.50 -18.04
N ASP A 211 -3.03 -6.42 -17.03
CA ASP A 211 -3.46 -6.19 -15.65
C ASP A 211 -4.07 -4.81 -15.46
N TYR A 212 -3.59 -3.83 -16.22
CA TYR A 212 -4.04 -2.46 -16.11
C TYR A 212 -5.41 -2.19 -16.75
N ASN A 213 -5.70 -2.77 -17.91
CA ASN A 213 -6.95 -2.53 -18.62
C ASN A 213 -8.19 -2.98 -17.83
N GLU A 214 -8.00 -3.83 -16.81
CA GLU A 214 -9.05 -4.27 -15.91
C GLU A 214 -9.26 -3.32 -14.73
N TYR A 215 -8.50 -2.23 -14.64
CA TYR A 215 -8.54 -1.29 -13.51
C TYR A 215 -9.52 -0.15 -13.72
N LYS A 216 -10.46 -0.01 -12.79
CA LYS A 216 -11.43 1.08 -12.83
C LYS A 216 -10.86 2.47 -12.56
N TYR A 217 -9.65 2.55 -12.01
CA TYR A 217 -9.03 3.82 -11.61
C TYR A 217 -8.09 4.39 -12.65
N ALA A 218 -7.49 3.57 -13.45
CA ALA A 218 -6.46 3.98 -14.38
C ALA A 218 -7.01 4.12 -15.80
N LYS A 219 -6.63 5.19 -16.49
CA LYS A 219 -7.17 5.49 -17.81
C LYS A 219 -6.37 4.90 -18.97
N LYS A 220 -5.08 4.66 -18.83
CA LYS A 220 -4.23 4.10 -19.91
C LYS A 220 -2.84 3.69 -19.42
N VAL A 221 -2.40 2.50 -19.75
CA VAL A 221 -1.05 1.99 -19.48
C VAL A 221 -0.44 1.31 -20.69
N ILE A 222 0.84 1.38 -20.76
CA ILE A 222 1.70 0.59 -21.65
C ILE A 222 2.56 -0.32 -20.77
N ASN A 223 3.01 -1.47 -21.28
CA ASN A 223 3.89 -2.37 -20.54
C ASN A 223 5.11 -1.64 -20.01
N GLY A 224 5.41 -1.80 -18.72
CA GLY A 224 6.55 -1.18 -18.06
C GLY A 224 6.19 0.06 -17.25
N TYR A 225 7.11 0.96 -17.13
CA TYR A 225 6.99 2.21 -16.38
C TYR A 225 6.61 3.34 -17.29
N TYR A 226 5.69 4.16 -16.86
CA TYR A 226 5.05 5.14 -17.72
C TYR A 226 4.99 6.52 -17.07
N ALA A 227 5.52 7.51 -17.76
CA ALA A 227 5.34 8.92 -17.43
C ALA A 227 4.18 9.51 -18.23
N LYS A 228 3.61 10.61 -17.76
CA LYS A 228 2.45 11.31 -18.34
C LYS A 228 2.62 11.68 -19.83
N ASN A 229 3.82 11.92 -20.26
CA ASN A 229 4.15 12.11 -21.65
C ASN A 229 4.37 10.76 -22.32
N LYS A 230 3.53 10.46 -23.31
CA LYS A 230 3.44 9.16 -23.99
C LYS A 230 4.76 8.58 -24.52
N ASP A 231 5.82 9.37 -24.57
CA ASP A 231 7.07 9.07 -25.26
C ASP A 231 8.25 8.80 -24.34
N SER A 232 8.06 8.77 -23.02
CA SER A 232 9.15 8.53 -22.07
C SER A 232 8.90 7.26 -21.26
N TYR A 233 9.62 6.21 -21.62
CA TYR A 233 9.80 5.01 -20.81
C TYR A 233 11.01 5.18 -19.89
N PHE A 234 10.93 4.62 -18.71
CA PHE A 234 12.08 4.47 -17.84
C PHE A 234 12.60 3.04 -17.88
#